data_6d858c1fe15f0aafa3ff93cf9652ab60
#
_entry.id   6d858c1fe15f0aafa3ff93cf9652ab60
#
_cell.length_a   1.000
_cell.length_b   1.000
_cell.length_c   1.000
_cell.angle_alpha   90.00
_cell.angle_beta   90.00
_cell.angle_gamma   90.00
#
_symmetry.space_group_name_H-M   'P 1'
#
loop_
_entity.id
_entity.type
_entity.pdbx_description
1 polymer ?
#
loop_
_entity_poly.entity_id
_entity_poly.type
_entity_poly.pdbx_seq_one_letter_code
_entity_poly.pdbx_strand_id
1 'polypeptide(L)'
;MTNEFNDAFTRAQALQRRFNPAYMNSFSIAIKYDSYYEQYMEIELRTDNDKFFISTLTCVYEEDYTLRLDELEKTIDKLLTEEDNG
;
A
#
# COMPACT_ATOMS: atom_id res chain seq x y z
N MET A 1 10.26 12.25 13.64
CA MET A 1 9.92 10.98 12.98
C MET A 1 10.86 9.89 13.44
N THR A 2 10.31 8.71 13.68
CA THR A 2 11.14 7.56 14.05
C THR A 2 11.77 6.96 12.80
N ASN A 3 12.90 6.29 12.97
CA ASN A 3 13.54 5.56 11.87
C ASN A 3 12.61 4.48 11.33
N GLU A 4 11.78 3.91 12.20
CA GLU A 4 10.83 2.87 11.82
C GLU A 4 9.79 3.39 10.83
N PHE A 5 9.29 4.61 11.04
CA PHE A 5 8.36 5.23 10.11
C PHE A 5 9.04 5.47 8.75
N ASN A 6 10.27 5.98 8.76
CA ASN A 6 11.00 6.24 7.52
C ASN A 6 11.26 4.95 6.74
N ASP A 7 11.61 3.87 7.42
CA ASP A 7 11.82 2.57 6.80
C ASP A 7 10.52 2.03 6.20
N ALA A 8 9.42 2.15 6.95
CA ALA A 8 8.12 1.71 6.47
C ALA A 8 7.66 2.53 5.26
N PHE A 9 7.86 3.84 5.30
CA PHE A 9 7.51 4.72 4.20
C PHE A 9 8.33 4.39 2.94
N THR A 10 9.63 4.14 3.10
CA THR A 10 10.50 3.74 1.99
C THR A 10 10.03 2.43 1.36
N ARG A 11 9.66 1.47 2.19
CA ARG A 11 9.12 0.19 1.72
C ARG A 11 7.81 0.39 0.96
N ALA A 12 6.91 1.23 1.49
CA ALA A 12 5.64 1.53 0.83
C ALA A 12 5.87 2.18 -0.53
N GLN A 13 6.83 3.10 -0.63
CA GLN A 13 7.17 3.72 -1.91
C GLN A 13 7.73 2.72 -2.91
N ALA A 14 8.51 1.74 -2.46
CA ALA A 14 9.03 0.69 -3.33
C ALA A 14 7.88 -0.17 -3.89
N LEU A 15 6.91 -0.49 -3.06
CA LEU A 15 5.72 -1.21 -3.50
C LEU A 15 4.89 -0.40 -4.48
N GLN A 16 4.79 0.91 -4.26
CA GLN A 16 4.10 1.83 -5.16
C GLN A 16 4.73 1.82 -6.56
N ARG A 17 6.05 1.89 -6.63
CA ARG A 17 6.77 1.88 -7.91
C ARG A 17 6.60 0.56 -8.65
N ARG A 18 6.43 -0.51 -7.92
CA ARG A 18 6.22 -1.83 -8.51
C ARG A 18 4.79 -1.99 -9.03
N PHE A 19 3.82 -1.42 -8.32
CA PHE A 19 2.40 -1.59 -8.63
C PHE A 19 1.90 -0.64 -9.71
N ASN A 20 2.27 0.63 -9.63
CA ASN A 20 1.70 1.68 -10.49
C ASN A 20 1.90 1.44 -11.99
N PRO A 21 3.05 0.94 -12.47
CA PRO A 21 3.20 0.70 -13.91
C PRO A 21 2.18 -0.30 -14.46
N ALA A 22 1.77 -1.27 -13.65
CA ALA A 22 0.80 -2.28 -14.08
C ALA A 22 -0.65 -1.78 -13.98
N TYR A 23 -0.92 -0.88 -13.02
CA TYR A 23 -2.29 -0.45 -12.70
C TYR A 23 -2.49 1.05 -12.85
N MET A 24 -1.71 1.71 -13.69
CA MET A 24 -1.93 3.10 -14.09
C MET A 24 -2.02 4.09 -12.92
N ASN A 25 -1.03 4.01 -12.02
CA ASN A 25 -0.94 4.93 -10.88
C ASN A 25 -2.09 4.79 -9.88
N SER A 26 -2.49 3.57 -9.63
CA SER A 26 -3.60 3.28 -8.74
C SER A 26 -3.19 3.04 -7.29
N PHE A 27 -1.93 3.23 -6.94
CA PHE A 27 -1.42 3.09 -5.59
C PHE A 27 -1.07 4.47 -5.06
N SER A 28 -1.75 4.91 -4.02
CA SER A 28 -1.49 6.22 -3.40
C SER A 28 -1.17 6.08 -1.92
N ILE A 29 -0.31 6.96 -1.43
CA ILE A 29 0.11 7.00 -0.04
C ILE A 29 -0.19 8.39 0.51
N ALA A 30 -0.88 8.45 1.67
CA ALA A 30 -1.09 9.68 2.39
C ALA A 30 -0.54 9.53 3.80
N ILE A 31 0.12 10.57 4.30
CA ILE A 31 0.62 10.60 5.66
C ILE A 31 -0.37 11.38 6.50
N LYS A 32 -0.85 10.78 7.57
CA LYS A 32 -1.87 11.35 8.45
C LYS A 32 -1.34 11.49 9.88
N TYR A 33 -1.93 12.40 10.61
CA TYR A 33 -1.62 12.61 12.02
C TYR A 33 -2.87 12.41 12.85
N ASP A 34 -2.71 11.68 13.93
CA ASP A 34 -3.79 11.35 14.84
C ASP A 34 -3.31 11.61 16.27
N SER A 35 -4.19 12.13 17.13
CA SER A 35 -3.81 12.44 18.49
C SER A 35 -3.45 11.20 19.32
N TYR A 36 -3.89 10.04 18.89
CA TYR A 36 -3.62 8.77 19.57
C TYR A 36 -2.39 8.06 19.03
N TYR A 37 -2.27 7.98 17.68
CA TYR A 37 -1.19 7.25 17.02
C TYR A 37 -0.06 8.13 16.53
N GLU A 38 -0.17 9.43 16.72
CA GLU A 38 0.75 10.43 16.23
C GLU A 38 0.81 10.48 14.72
N GLN A 39 1.50 9.52 14.10
CA GLN A 39 1.68 9.51 12.65
C GLN A 39 1.40 8.13 12.09
N TYR A 40 0.68 8.07 10.97
CA TYR A 40 0.42 6.79 10.28
C TYR A 40 0.30 7.03 8.79
N MET A 41 0.40 5.94 8.01
CA MET A 41 0.21 5.98 6.57
C MET A 41 -1.15 5.41 6.19
N GLU A 42 -1.80 6.06 5.24
CA GLU A 42 -3.01 5.56 4.60
C GLU A 42 -2.65 5.18 3.17
N ILE A 43 -2.79 3.92 2.84
CA ILE A 43 -2.42 3.41 1.51
C ILE A 43 -3.69 2.94 0.82
N GLU A 44 -3.95 3.47 -0.37
CA GLU A 44 -5.11 3.08 -1.15
C GLU A 44 -4.65 2.42 -2.45
N LEU A 45 -5.17 1.21 -2.69
CA LEU A 45 -5.00 0.50 -3.95
C LEU A 45 -6.32 0.53 -4.71
N ARG A 46 -6.26 0.88 -5.98
CA ARG A 46 -7.41 0.88 -6.86
C ARG A 46 -7.13 -0.01 -8.05
N THR A 47 -8.02 -0.94 -8.31
CA THR A 47 -7.91 -1.81 -9.47
C THR A 47 -9.22 -1.80 -10.23
N ASP A 48 -9.10 -1.91 -11.57
CA ASP A 48 -10.25 -2.05 -12.45
C ASP A 48 -10.23 -3.49 -12.96
N ASN A 49 -11.14 -4.29 -12.48
CA ASN A 49 -11.22 -5.72 -12.80
C ASN A 49 -12.35 -5.93 -13.83
N ASP A 50 -12.10 -5.53 -15.09
CA ASP A 50 -12.99 -5.71 -16.24
C ASP A 50 -14.46 -5.33 -16.01
N LYS A 51 -15.00 -5.57 -14.84
CA LYS A 51 -16.42 -5.35 -14.54
C LYS A 51 -16.66 -4.44 -13.34
N PHE A 52 -15.72 -4.41 -12.39
CA PHE A 52 -15.90 -3.70 -11.15
C PHE A 52 -14.65 -2.93 -10.78
N PHE A 53 -14.86 -1.74 -10.27
CA PHE A 53 -13.81 -0.96 -9.66
C PHE A 53 -13.63 -1.45 -8.21
N ILE A 54 -12.42 -1.84 -7.87
CA ILE A 54 -12.11 -2.30 -6.52
C ILE A 54 -11.15 -1.31 -5.87
N SER A 55 -11.55 -0.79 -4.72
CA SER A 55 -10.71 0.11 -3.93
C SER A 55 -10.48 -0.52 -2.56
N THR A 56 -9.22 -0.60 -2.16
CA THR A 56 -8.84 -1.14 -0.85
C THR A 56 -8.03 -0.09 -0.11
N LEU A 57 -8.46 0.24 1.09
CA LEU A 57 -7.76 1.18 1.96
C LEU A 57 -7.10 0.42 3.10
N THR A 58 -5.81 0.67 3.31
CA THR A 58 -5.05 0.08 4.40
C THR A 58 -4.43 1.19 5.25
N CYS A 59 -4.70 1.17 6.54
CA CYS A 59 -4.07 2.09 7.48
C CYS A 59 -2.90 1.37 8.15
N VAL A 60 -1.73 2.00 8.12
CA VAL A 60 -0.49 1.41 8.62
C VAL A 60 0.01 2.24 9.79
N TYR A 61 -0.12 1.70 10.99
CA TYR A 61 0.29 2.33 12.23
C TYR A 61 1.63 1.75 12.71
N GLU A 62 2.33 2.52 13.56
CA GLU A 62 3.67 2.14 14.01
C GLU A 62 3.75 0.73 14.60
N GLU A 63 2.77 0.35 15.39
CA GLU A 63 2.77 -0.93 16.09
C GLU A 63 2.61 -2.15 15.16
N ASP A 64 2.21 -1.94 13.89
CA ASP A 64 2.00 -3.04 12.97
C ASP A 64 2.57 -2.79 11.57
N TYR A 65 3.58 -1.93 11.44
CA TYR A 65 4.19 -1.60 10.15
C TYR A 65 4.59 -2.85 9.36
N THR A 66 5.34 -3.74 9.99
CA THR A 66 5.84 -4.94 9.30
C THR A 66 4.69 -5.83 8.86
N LEU A 67 3.74 -6.08 9.74
CA LEU A 67 2.60 -6.94 9.45
C LEU A 67 1.78 -6.39 8.28
N ARG A 68 1.42 -5.12 8.34
CA ARG A 68 0.58 -4.52 7.30
C ARG A 68 1.27 -4.43 5.96
N LEU A 69 2.55 -4.11 5.96
CA LEU A 69 3.32 -4.04 4.71
C LEU A 69 3.57 -5.42 4.12
N ASP A 70 3.74 -6.44 4.95
CA ASP A 70 3.83 -7.81 4.47
C ASP A 70 2.52 -8.27 3.81
N GLU A 71 1.39 -7.97 4.43
CA GLU A 71 0.07 -8.27 3.87
C GLU A 71 -0.14 -7.54 2.54
N LEU A 72 0.23 -6.27 2.50
CA LEU A 72 0.11 -5.46 1.30
C LEU A 72 0.97 -6.02 0.17
N GLU A 73 2.21 -6.42 0.47
CA GLU A 73 3.11 -7.00 -0.52
C GLU A 73 2.53 -8.29 -1.09
N LYS A 74 1.95 -9.14 -0.26
CA LYS A 74 1.30 -10.36 -0.71
C LYS A 74 0.12 -10.06 -1.64
N THR A 75 -0.65 -9.06 -1.31
CA THR A 75 -1.77 -8.61 -2.15
C THR A 75 -1.28 -8.13 -3.51
N ILE A 76 -0.21 -7.33 -3.51
CA ILE A 76 0.38 -6.82 -4.74
C ILE A 76 0.94 -7.96 -5.60
N ASP A 77 1.66 -8.89 -4.98
CA ASP A 77 2.20 -10.06 -5.69
C ASP A 77 1.10 -10.86 -6.37
N LYS A 78 0.00 -11.06 -5.66
CA LYS A 78 -1.16 -11.79 -6.20
C LYS A 78 -1.77 -11.06 -7.39
N LEU A 79 -1.99 -9.75 -7.26
CA LEU A 79 -2.58 -8.97 -8.34
C LEU A 79 -1.69 -8.92 -9.57
N LEU A 80 -0.39 -8.75 -9.40
CA LEU A 80 0.54 -8.72 -10.52
C LEU A 80 0.65 -10.08 -11.20
N THR A 81 0.60 -11.15 -10.43
CA THR A 81 0.62 -12.51 -10.99
C THR A 81 -0.64 -12.81 -11.78
N GLU A 82 -1.80 -12.40 -11.28
CA GLU A 82 -3.07 -12.59 -11.99
C GLU A 82 -3.09 -11.82 -13.32
N GLU A 83 -2.53 -10.63 -13.34
CA GLU A 83 -2.45 -9.84 -14.57
C GLU A 83 -1.52 -10.50 -15.60
N ASP A 84 -0.38 -11.04 -15.15
CA ASP A 84 0.56 -11.72 -16.02
C ASP A 84 -0.05 -12.99 -16.64
N ASN A 85 -0.95 -13.62 -15.93
CA ASN A 85 -1.60 -14.86 -16.37
C ASN A 85 -2.92 -14.61 -17.12
N GLY A 86 -3.38 -13.38 -17.06
CA GLY A 86 -4.64 -13.01 -17.70
C GLY A 86 -4.42 -12.48 -19.10
#